data_e25016dddfeedb3afa1757d1702a004d
#
_entry.id   e25016dddfeedb3afa1757d1702a004d
#
_cell.length_a   1.000
_cell.length_b   1.000
_cell.length_c   1.000
_cell.angle_alpha   90.00
_cell.angle_beta   90.00
_cell.angle_gamma   90.00
#
_symmetry.space_group_name_H-M   'P 1'
#
loop_
_entity.id
_entity.type
_entity.pdbx_description
1 polymer ?
#
loop_
_entity_poly.entity_id
_entity_poly.type
_entity_poly.pdbx_seq_one_letter_code
_entity_poly.pdbx_strand_id
1 'polypeptide(L)'
;VGDADFQKKCIGKMEGVTRSGRTILFVSHQMGLVNQLCSRALLMSKGEILVSDSTDIVTSKYLSFDYQESENVFTHDPKLTANKEMYIEHVSTVDGEHKPSSVFGFNQEIRISFVLVSNNKVSDEILSVALQDKYGNRIFTIHKPLDQLARHENRIRGSMLIPKEFIAPNIYSFHFAIVRSDGKVFDIHEGQCRFRVADTGTPFSQYEGKDYGNIIISCKWESI
;
A
#
# COMPACT_ATOMS: atom_id res chain seq x y z
N VAL A 1 17.19 21.06 1.01
CA VAL A 1 18.47 21.71 1.24
C VAL A 1 18.63 21.91 2.74
N GLY A 2 19.63 21.28 3.34
CA GLY A 2 19.96 21.31 4.76
C GLY A 2 20.28 19.91 5.26
N ASP A 3 21.33 19.77 6.10
CA ASP A 3 21.66 18.51 6.74
C ASP A 3 20.62 18.14 7.80
N ALA A 4 20.63 16.88 8.27
CA ALA A 4 19.68 16.37 9.25
C ALA A 4 19.67 17.17 10.56
N ASP A 5 20.81 17.79 10.93
CA ASP A 5 20.93 18.60 12.15
C ASP A 5 20.28 19.98 12.00
N PHE A 6 20.34 20.56 10.79
CA PHE A 6 19.63 21.79 10.48
C PHE A 6 18.10 21.58 10.48
N GLN A 7 17.64 20.46 9.90
CA GLN A 7 16.21 20.08 9.92
C GLN A 7 15.70 19.89 11.34
N LYS A 8 16.43 19.18 12.22
CA LYS A 8 16.07 19.03 13.65
C LYS A 8 15.97 20.39 14.38
N LYS A 9 16.90 21.31 14.12
CA LYS A 9 16.86 22.66 14.72
C LYS A 9 15.66 23.45 14.22
N CYS A 10 15.29 23.34 12.96
CA CYS A 10 14.10 23.98 12.39
C CYS A 10 12.82 23.45 13.02
N ILE A 11 12.69 22.11 13.14
CA ILE A 11 11.54 21.44 13.75
C ILE A 11 11.37 21.88 15.22
N GLY A 12 12.43 21.84 16.03
CA GLY A 12 12.38 22.30 17.43
C GLY A 12 12.00 23.77 17.60
N LYS A 13 12.41 24.64 16.69
CA LYS A 13 11.97 26.06 16.68
C LYS A 13 10.51 26.21 16.28
N MET A 14 10.01 25.42 15.32
CA MET A 14 8.61 25.44 14.88
C MET A 14 7.66 25.02 16.01
N GLU A 15 7.98 23.97 16.76
CA GLU A 15 7.21 23.56 17.93
C GLU A 15 7.10 24.67 18.98
N GLY A 16 8.20 25.39 19.25
CA GLY A 16 8.23 26.53 20.18
C GLY A 16 7.34 27.68 19.71
N VAL A 17 7.30 27.98 18.42
CA VAL A 17 6.48 29.03 17.82
C VAL A 17 4.99 28.66 17.83
N THR A 18 4.66 27.40 17.56
CA THR A 18 3.27 26.89 17.62
C THR A 18 2.69 27.02 19.03
N ARG A 19 3.48 26.71 20.07
CA ARG A 19 3.07 26.89 21.47
C ARG A 19 2.82 28.34 21.85
N SER A 20 3.37 29.30 21.10
CA SER A 20 3.11 30.75 21.33
C SER A 20 1.81 31.25 20.68
N GLY A 21 0.94 30.37 20.15
CA GLY A 21 -0.35 30.69 19.56
C GLY A 21 -0.28 31.30 18.16
N ARG A 22 0.84 31.22 17.48
CA ARG A 22 1.01 31.74 16.11
C ARG A 22 0.63 30.70 15.07
N THR A 23 -0.02 31.13 14.00
CA THR A 23 -0.28 30.28 12.83
C THR A 23 0.97 30.18 11.96
N ILE A 24 1.38 28.95 11.63
CA ILE A 24 2.49 28.67 10.73
C ILE A 24 1.93 28.06 9.45
N LEU A 25 2.34 28.60 8.30
CA LEU A 25 2.12 27.98 7.00
C LEU A 25 3.41 27.28 6.59
N PHE A 26 3.33 25.95 6.47
CA PHE A 26 4.43 25.09 6.09
C PHE A 26 4.22 24.55 4.68
N VAL A 27 5.20 24.73 3.80
CA VAL A 27 5.17 24.22 2.43
C VAL A 27 6.38 23.31 2.22
N SER A 28 6.12 22.06 1.85
CA SER A 28 7.15 21.06 1.63
C SER A 28 6.68 20.00 0.64
N HIS A 29 7.63 19.35 -0.02
CA HIS A 29 7.41 18.11 -0.78
C HIS A 29 7.68 16.85 0.05
N GLN A 30 8.22 16.99 1.27
CA GLN A 30 8.44 15.90 2.22
C GLN A 30 7.17 15.65 3.02
N MET A 31 6.35 14.70 2.54
CA MET A 31 5.03 14.43 3.14
C MET A 31 5.12 13.91 4.58
N GLY A 32 6.21 13.22 4.93
CA GLY A 32 6.49 12.80 6.30
C GLY A 32 6.58 13.99 7.27
N LEU A 33 7.30 15.07 6.88
CA LEU A 33 7.39 16.28 7.69
C LEU A 33 6.06 17.05 7.76
N VAL A 34 5.31 17.08 6.65
CA VAL A 34 3.98 17.70 6.64
C VAL A 34 3.06 17.00 7.63
N ASN A 35 3.03 15.67 7.64
CA ASN A 35 2.21 14.89 8.59
C ASN A 35 2.67 15.03 10.04
N GLN A 36 3.98 15.15 10.26
CA GLN A 36 4.53 15.30 11.61
C GLN A 36 4.24 16.69 12.22
N LEU A 37 4.32 17.74 11.40
CA LEU A 37 4.29 19.14 11.88
C LEU A 37 2.93 19.79 11.77
N CYS A 38 2.05 19.30 10.90
CA CYS A 38 0.77 19.92 10.60
C CYS A 38 -0.40 19.01 11.01
N SER A 39 -1.43 19.58 11.60
CA SER A 39 -2.71 18.88 11.88
C SER A 39 -3.69 18.97 10.71
N ARG A 40 -3.53 20.00 9.86
CA ARG A 40 -4.35 20.25 8.67
C ARG A 40 -3.46 20.61 7.49
N ALA A 41 -3.91 20.24 6.30
CA ALA A 41 -3.23 20.60 5.06
C ALA A 41 -4.21 21.11 3.99
N LEU A 42 -3.65 21.79 3.00
CA LEU A 42 -4.36 22.26 1.82
C LEU A 42 -3.65 21.73 0.59
N LEU A 43 -4.38 21.05 -0.28
CA LEU A 43 -3.91 20.72 -1.61
C LEU A 43 -4.33 21.82 -2.57
N MET A 44 -3.36 22.41 -3.24
CA MET A 44 -3.59 23.49 -4.19
C MET A 44 -3.14 23.10 -5.58
N SER A 45 -3.91 23.52 -6.60
CA SER A 45 -3.54 23.43 -8.00
C SER A 45 -3.98 24.68 -8.71
N LYS A 46 -3.10 25.24 -9.56
CA LYS A 46 -3.37 26.44 -10.37
C LYS A 46 -3.98 27.63 -9.60
N GLY A 47 -3.60 27.76 -8.33
CA GLY A 47 -4.08 28.85 -7.47
C GLY A 47 -5.41 28.58 -6.75
N GLU A 48 -6.02 27.41 -6.96
CA GLU A 48 -7.27 26.99 -6.31
C GLU A 48 -7.03 25.92 -5.25
N ILE A 49 -7.81 25.94 -4.18
CA ILE A 49 -7.79 24.88 -3.15
C ILE A 49 -8.65 23.71 -3.63
N LEU A 50 -8.02 22.59 -3.92
CA LEU A 50 -8.70 21.35 -4.33
C LEU A 50 -9.22 20.56 -3.13
N VAL A 51 -8.46 20.53 -2.04
CA VAL A 51 -8.78 19.79 -0.82
C VAL A 51 -8.30 20.55 0.39
N SER A 52 -9.12 20.60 1.44
CA SER A 52 -8.77 21.16 2.76
C SER A 52 -9.26 20.19 3.82
N ASP A 53 -8.35 19.42 4.44
CA ASP A 53 -8.69 18.36 5.38
C ASP A 53 -7.53 18.08 6.35
N SER A 54 -7.64 16.99 7.12
CA SER A 54 -6.52 16.46 7.88
C SER A 54 -5.32 16.16 6.96
N THR A 55 -4.12 16.26 7.52
CA THR A 55 -2.88 16.04 6.76
C THR A 55 -2.85 14.70 6.05
N ASP A 56 -3.31 13.62 6.70
CA ASP A 56 -3.32 12.27 6.12
C ASP A 56 -4.15 12.17 4.84
N ILE A 57 -5.35 12.77 4.83
CA ILE A 57 -6.23 12.78 3.66
C ILE A 57 -5.61 13.59 2.53
N VAL A 58 -5.07 14.77 2.84
CA VAL A 58 -4.51 15.66 1.83
C VAL A 58 -3.22 15.12 1.23
N THR A 59 -2.32 14.57 2.05
CA THR A 59 -1.07 13.97 1.57
C THR A 59 -1.32 12.72 0.74
N SER A 60 -2.28 11.88 1.13
CA SER A 60 -2.70 10.72 0.34
C SER A 60 -3.19 11.13 -1.05
N LYS A 61 -4.05 12.15 -1.12
CA LYS A 61 -4.53 12.70 -2.41
C LYS A 61 -3.40 13.32 -3.23
N TYR A 62 -2.51 14.09 -2.62
CA TYR A 62 -1.36 14.67 -3.32
C TYR A 62 -0.49 13.60 -3.99
N LEU A 63 -0.20 12.53 -3.27
CA LEU A 63 0.64 11.43 -3.75
C LEU A 63 -0.02 10.61 -4.87
N SER A 64 -1.37 10.55 -4.91
CA SER A 64 -2.10 9.84 -5.97
C SER A 64 -2.12 10.59 -7.30
N PHE A 65 -1.85 11.91 -7.35
CA PHE A 65 -1.86 12.67 -8.60
C PHE A 65 -0.75 12.27 -9.59
N ASP A 66 0.39 11.75 -9.09
CA ASP A 66 1.54 11.41 -9.92
C ASP A 66 1.57 9.94 -10.39
N TYR A 67 0.59 9.11 -9.96
CA TYR A 67 0.59 7.68 -10.23
C TYR A 67 -0.57 7.29 -11.15
N GLN A 68 -0.28 6.56 -12.23
CA GLN A 68 -1.33 6.10 -13.15
C GLN A 68 -2.18 5.02 -12.49
N GLU A 69 -3.48 5.25 -12.36
CA GLU A 69 -4.46 4.34 -11.72
C GLU A 69 -4.56 2.95 -12.38
N SER A 70 -4.01 2.78 -13.59
CA SER A 70 -4.16 1.55 -14.38
C SER A 70 -3.32 0.36 -13.89
N GLU A 71 -2.32 0.58 -13.03
CA GLU A 71 -1.40 -0.49 -12.61
C GLU A 71 -1.86 -1.26 -11.36
N ASN A 72 -2.81 -0.73 -10.61
CA ASN A 72 -3.28 -1.31 -9.35
C ASN A 72 -4.44 -2.31 -9.49
N VAL A 73 -4.87 -2.58 -10.72
CA VAL A 73 -5.96 -3.50 -11.04
C VAL A 73 -5.49 -4.55 -12.02
N PHE A 74 -5.73 -5.80 -11.69
CA PHE A 74 -5.63 -6.94 -12.62
C PHE A 74 -7.03 -7.43 -12.95
N THR A 75 -7.32 -7.64 -14.22
CA THR A 75 -8.52 -8.31 -14.69
C THR A 75 -8.15 -9.30 -15.77
N HIS A 76 -8.58 -10.54 -15.59
CA HIS A 76 -8.30 -11.60 -16.57
C HIS A 76 -9.07 -11.36 -17.87
N ASP A 77 -8.41 -11.58 -19.00
CA ASP A 77 -9.10 -11.53 -20.31
C ASP A 77 -10.10 -12.72 -20.41
N PRO A 78 -11.40 -12.44 -20.59
CA PRO A 78 -12.41 -13.50 -20.70
C PRO A 78 -12.13 -14.54 -21.81
N LYS A 79 -11.41 -14.16 -22.85
CA LYS A 79 -11.04 -15.09 -23.93
C LYS A 79 -10.05 -16.15 -23.48
N LEU A 80 -9.25 -15.87 -22.46
CA LEU A 80 -8.22 -16.79 -21.95
C LEU A 80 -8.75 -17.70 -20.82
N THR A 81 -10.01 -17.53 -20.40
CA THR A 81 -10.59 -18.27 -19.26
C THR A 81 -11.48 -19.44 -19.66
N ALA A 82 -11.89 -19.55 -20.94
CA ALA A 82 -12.92 -20.47 -21.41
C ALA A 82 -12.68 -21.96 -21.04
N ASN A 83 -11.41 -22.39 -20.92
CA ASN A 83 -11.02 -23.77 -20.61
C ASN A 83 -10.35 -23.92 -19.25
N LYS A 84 -10.33 -22.88 -18.39
CA LYS A 84 -9.69 -22.96 -17.07
C LYS A 84 -10.64 -23.57 -16.06
N GLU A 85 -10.15 -24.52 -15.29
CA GLU A 85 -10.89 -25.10 -14.15
C GLU A 85 -11.06 -24.06 -13.03
N MET A 86 -10.00 -23.28 -12.81
CA MET A 86 -9.94 -22.24 -11.78
C MET A 86 -9.01 -21.12 -12.23
N TYR A 87 -9.39 -19.87 -11.96
CA TYR A 87 -8.59 -18.69 -12.30
C TYR A 87 -8.88 -17.48 -11.44
N ILE A 88 -7.98 -16.53 -11.45
CA ILE A 88 -8.13 -15.21 -10.82
C ILE A 88 -8.86 -14.31 -11.82
N GLU A 89 -10.12 -13.96 -11.54
CA GLU A 89 -10.94 -13.10 -12.40
C GLU A 89 -10.52 -11.63 -12.26
N HIS A 90 -10.31 -11.19 -11.01
CA HIS A 90 -10.01 -9.80 -10.70
C HIS A 90 -9.19 -9.70 -9.41
N VAL A 91 -8.22 -8.78 -9.38
CA VAL A 91 -7.55 -8.33 -8.16
C VAL A 91 -7.32 -6.83 -8.24
N SER A 92 -7.47 -6.15 -7.13
CA SER A 92 -7.15 -4.72 -7.02
C SER A 92 -6.66 -4.37 -5.63
N THR A 93 -5.75 -3.41 -5.55
CA THR A 93 -5.49 -2.69 -4.30
C THR A 93 -6.54 -1.60 -4.12
N VAL A 94 -7.10 -1.51 -2.91
CA VAL A 94 -8.17 -0.56 -2.58
C VAL A 94 -7.86 0.20 -1.29
N ASP A 95 -8.36 1.43 -1.20
CA ASP A 95 -8.25 2.28 -0.03
C ASP A 95 -9.26 1.92 1.08
N GLY A 96 -9.30 2.71 2.14
CA GLY A 96 -10.24 2.54 3.26
C GLY A 96 -11.72 2.71 2.88
N GLU A 97 -12.02 3.35 1.73
CA GLU A 97 -13.37 3.49 1.17
C GLU A 97 -13.70 2.40 0.14
N HIS A 98 -12.84 1.39 0.00
CA HIS A 98 -12.95 0.30 -0.98
C HIS A 98 -12.85 0.77 -2.45
N LYS A 99 -12.25 1.93 -2.71
CA LYS A 99 -11.98 2.40 -4.07
C LYS A 99 -10.60 1.94 -4.53
N PRO A 100 -10.41 1.58 -5.80
CA PRO A 100 -9.10 1.27 -6.33
C PRO A 100 -8.10 2.39 -6.05
N SER A 101 -6.95 2.05 -5.49
CA SER A 101 -5.86 2.99 -5.20
C SER A 101 -4.51 2.35 -5.48
N SER A 102 -3.63 3.10 -6.11
CA SER A 102 -2.24 2.71 -6.40
C SER A 102 -1.23 3.40 -5.48
N VAL A 103 -1.69 4.26 -4.57
CA VAL A 103 -0.83 4.98 -3.64
C VAL A 103 -1.41 4.94 -2.23
N PHE A 104 -0.57 4.58 -1.27
CA PHE A 104 -0.91 4.49 0.14
C PHE A 104 0.13 5.23 0.97
N GLY A 105 -0.29 5.87 2.05
CA GLY A 105 0.61 6.35 3.06
C GLY A 105 1.13 5.20 3.93
N PHE A 106 2.33 5.35 4.50
CA PHE A 106 2.88 4.38 5.46
C PHE A 106 1.94 4.11 6.65
N ASN A 107 1.20 5.14 7.08
CA ASN A 107 0.23 5.09 8.17
C ASN A 107 -1.16 4.56 7.75
N GLN A 108 -1.32 4.05 6.53
CA GLN A 108 -2.57 3.50 6.02
C GLN A 108 -2.52 1.98 5.89
N GLU A 109 -3.66 1.33 6.05
CA GLU A 109 -3.84 -0.08 5.71
C GLU A 109 -3.98 -0.24 4.19
N ILE A 110 -3.41 -1.33 3.65
CA ILE A 110 -3.51 -1.65 2.23
C ILE A 110 -4.38 -2.89 2.11
N ARG A 111 -5.53 -2.74 1.47
CA ARG A 111 -6.44 -3.85 1.22
C ARG A 111 -6.26 -4.34 -0.21
N ILE A 112 -6.12 -5.64 -0.35
CA ILE A 112 -6.10 -6.34 -1.63
C ILE A 112 -7.42 -7.09 -1.76
N SER A 113 -8.28 -6.65 -2.67
CA SER A 113 -9.56 -7.28 -2.96
C SER A 113 -9.42 -8.22 -4.14
N PHE A 114 -10.00 -9.42 -4.09
CA PHE A 114 -9.91 -10.38 -5.17
C PHE A 114 -11.22 -11.13 -5.43
N VAL A 115 -11.37 -11.54 -6.68
CA VAL A 115 -12.42 -12.43 -7.17
C VAL A 115 -11.77 -13.59 -7.91
N LEU A 116 -12.02 -14.80 -7.46
CA LEU A 116 -11.57 -16.02 -8.12
C LEU A 116 -12.80 -16.75 -8.68
N VAL A 117 -12.59 -17.46 -9.78
CA VAL A 117 -13.62 -18.34 -10.37
C VAL A 117 -13.14 -19.78 -10.24
N SER A 118 -14.03 -20.66 -9.78
CA SER A 118 -13.80 -22.09 -9.75
C SER A 118 -15.00 -22.81 -10.36
N ASN A 119 -14.78 -23.50 -11.47
CA ASN A 119 -15.81 -24.30 -12.15
C ASN A 119 -16.03 -25.66 -11.49
N ASN A 120 -15.14 -26.06 -10.57
CA ASN A 120 -15.18 -27.30 -9.83
C ASN A 120 -15.40 -27.06 -8.33
N LYS A 121 -15.65 -28.14 -7.58
CA LYS A 121 -15.66 -28.09 -6.13
C LYS A 121 -14.26 -27.79 -5.61
N VAL A 122 -14.17 -26.84 -4.69
CA VAL A 122 -12.90 -26.51 -3.99
C VAL A 122 -12.67 -27.53 -2.88
N SER A 123 -11.45 -28.03 -2.76
CA SER A 123 -11.04 -29.00 -1.73
C SER A 123 -9.81 -28.55 -0.96
N ASP A 124 -8.65 -28.58 -1.61
CA ASP A 124 -7.33 -28.31 -1.04
C ASP A 124 -6.54 -27.27 -1.84
N GLU A 125 -7.25 -26.46 -2.65
CA GLU A 125 -6.68 -25.36 -3.40
C GLU A 125 -6.37 -24.18 -2.47
N ILE A 126 -5.25 -23.53 -2.77
CA ILE A 126 -4.68 -22.43 -1.98
C ILE A 126 -4.48 -21.23 -2.89
N LEU A 127 -4.93 -20.06 -2.45
CA LEU A 127 -4.46 -18.79 -3.00
C LEU A 127 -3.13 -18.45 -2.34
N SER A 128 -2.07 -18.43 -3.13
CA SER A 128 -0.74 -17.97 -2.75
C SER A 128 -0.57 -16.51 -3.20
N VAL A 129 -0.22 -15.64 -2.27
CA VAL A 129 0.02 -14.21 -2.52
C VAL A 129 1.40 -13.85 -2.01
N ALA A 130 2.28 -13.42 -2.90
CA ALA A 130 3.59 -12.90 -2.53
C ALA A 130 3.66 -11.39 -2.80
N LEU A 131 4.15 -10.63 -1.84
CA LEU A 131 4.55 -9.24 -2.04
C LEU A 131 5.96 -9.20 -2.62
N GLN A 132 6.15 -8.37 -3.64
CA GLN A 132 7.44 -8.17 -4.30
C GLN A 132 7.84 -6.69 -4.23
N ASP A 133 9.13 -6.43 -4.10
CA ASP A 133 9.70 -5.09 -4.22
C ASP A 133 9.76 -4.65 -5.71
N LYS A 134 10.24 -3.44 -5.94
CA LYS A 134 10.40 -2.86 -7.30
C LYS A 134 11.37 -3.66 -8.20
N TYR A 135 12.16 -4.56 -7.64
CA TYR A 135 13.10 -5.41 -8.37
C TYR A 135 12.56 -6.84 -8.59
N GLY A 136 11.35 -7.14 -8.11
CA GLY A 136 10.74 -8.46 -8.17
C GLY A 136 11.18 -9.42 -7.06
N ASN A 137 11.98 -8.96 -6.07
CA ASN A 137 12.37 -9.78 -4.93
C ASN A 137 11.16 -9.99 -4.01
N ARG A 138 10.92 -11.25 -3.61
CA ARG A 138 9.85 -11.59 -2.67
C ARG A 138 10.20 -11.10 -1.27
N ILE A 139 9.27 -10.34 -0.69
CA ILE A 139 9.37 -9.82 0.68
C ILE A 139 8.74 -10.81 1.65
N PHE A 140 7.53 -11.25 1.33
CA PHE A 140 6.84 -12.33 2.04
C PHE A 140 5.91 -13.08 1.10
N THR A 141 5.49 -14.27 1.50
CA THR A 141 4.43 -15.04 0.84
C THR A 141 3.46 -15.52 1.91
N ILE A 142 2.17 -15.38 1.63
CA ILE A 142 1.10 -15.91 2.47
C ILE A 142 0.22 -16.87 1.64
N HIS A 143 -0.35 -17.83 2.33
CA HIS A 143 -1.24 -18.83 1.76
C HIS A 143 -2.61 -18.75 2.42
N LYS A 144 -3.67 -18.78 1.61
CA LYS A 144 -5.05 -18.86 2.09
C LYS A 144 -5.75 -20.05 1.46
N PRO A 145 -6.13 -21.08 2.23
CA PRO A 145 -6.97 -22.16 1.76
C PRO A 145 -8.30 -21.62 1.25
N LEU A 146 -8.70 -22.04 0.05
CA LEU A 146 -9.88 -21.49 -0.62
C LEU A 146 -11.20 -22.04 -0.06
N ASP A 147 -11.18 -23.21 0.56
CA ASP A 147 -12.32 -23.81 1.28
C ASP A 147 -12.77 -22.99 2.50
N GLN A 148 -11.90 -22.12 3.03
CA GLN A 148 -12.18 -21.21 4.13
C GLN A 148 -12.77 -19.86 3.68
N LEU A 149 -12.97 -19.66 2.39
CA LEU A 149 -13.52 -18.42 1.84
C LEU A 149 -14.98 -18.62 1.40
N ALA A 150 -15.77 -17.55 1.54
CA ALA A 150 -17.16 -17.58 1.09
C ALA A 150 -17.22 -17.74 -0.43
N ARG A 151 -18.02 -18.73 -0.87
CA ARG A 151 -18.29 -18.99 -2.27
C ARG A 151 -19.76 -18.73 -2.58
N HIS A 152 -20.01 -18.00 -3.66
CA HIS A 152 -21.34 -17.82 -4.23
C HIS A 152 -21.30 -18.27 -5.69
N GLU A 153 -22.06 -19.32 -6.01
CA GLU A 153 -22.02 -20.00 -7.31
C GLU A 153 -20.59 -20.50 -7.62
N ASN A 154 -20.00 -20.02 -8.71
CA ASN A 154 -18.63 -20.36 -9.11
C ASN A 154 -17.59 -19.28 -8.70
N ARG A 155 -17.98 -18.22 -7.96
CA ARG A 155 -17.09 -17.14 -7.54
C ARG A 155 -16.76 -17.23 -6.06
N ILE A 156 -15.49 -17.04 -5.76
CA ILE A 156 -14.92 -16.89 -4.43
C ILE A 156 -14.45 -15.46 -4.31
N ARG A 157 -14.97 -14.73 -3.32
CA ARG A 157 -14.60 -13.34 -3.06
C ARG A 157 -13.91 -13.23 -1.72
N GLY A 158 -12.89 -12.38 -1.67
CA GLY A 158 -12.18 -12.14 -0.43
C GLY A 158 -11.30 -10.90 -0.48
N SER A 159 -10.71 -10.61 0.65
CA SER A 159 -9.69 -9.58 0.75
C SER A 159 -8.60 -9.99 1.72
N MET A 160 -7.40 -9.49 1.47
CA MET A 160 -6.24 -9.54 2.34
C MET A 160 -5.94 -8.13 2.81
N LEU A 161 -5.47 -7.98 4.04
CA LEU A 161 -5.10 -6.70 4.61
C LEU A 161 -3.63 -6.70 5.02
N ILE A 162 -2.86 -5.75 4.50
CA ILE A 162 -1.54 -5.42 5.01
C ILE A 162 -1.73 -4.32 6.06
N PRO A 163 -1.29 -4.53 7.31
CA PRO A 163 -1.46 -3.53 8.35
C PRO A 163 -0.68 -2.26 8.06
N LYS A 164 -1.16 -1.13 8.54
CA LYS A 164 -0.42 0.13 8.52
C LYS A 164 0.93 -0.03 9.23
N GLU A 165 1.88 0.82 8.86
CA GLU A 165 3.20 0.91 9.49
C GLU A 165 4.03 -0.38 9.41
N PHE A 166 3.71 -1.26 8.45
CA PHE A 166 4.38 -2.55 8.30
C PHE A 166 5.39 -2.56 7.14
N ILE A 167 5.00 -2.12 5.93
CA ILE A 167 5.90 -2.08 4.77
C ILE A 167 6.47 -0.68 4.58
N ALA A 168 7.78 -0.61 4.31
CA ALA A 168 8.49 0.65 4.14
C ALA A 168 8.04 1.42 2.90
N PRO A 169 8.21 2.75 2.84
CA PRO A 169 7.98 3.54 1.64
C PRO A 169 8.80 3.03 0.46
N ASN A 170 8.13 2.52 -0.56
CA ASN A 170 8.74 2.01 -1.80
C ASN A 170 7.62 1.71 -2.83
N ILE A 171 8.01 1.13 -3.98
CA ILE A 171 7.11 0.58 -4.98
C ILE A 171 7.05 -0.93 -4.82
N TYR A 172 5.84 -1.47 -4.85
CA TYR A 172 5.55 -2.88 -4.67
C TYR A 172 4.63 -3.41 -5.75
N SER A 173 4.64 -4.72 -5.92
CA SER A 173 3.69 -5.46 -6.75
C SER A 173 3.39 -6.81 -6.11
N PHE A 174 2.40 -7.51 -6.64
CA PHE A 174 2.06 -8.83 -6.16
C PHE A 174 2.32 -9.91 -7.21
N HIS A 175 2.65 -11.08 -6.71
CA HIS A 175 2.61 -12.33 -7.44
C HIS A 175 1.46 -13.17 -6.84
N PHE A 176 0.51 -13.55 -7.68
CA PHE A 176 -0.63 -14.37 -7.31
C PHE A 176 -0.54 -15.75 -7.97
N ALA A 177 -0.88 -16.79 -7.24
CA ALA A 177 -1.03 -18.12 -7.82
C ALA A 177 -2.17 -18.88 -7.12
N ILE A 178 -2.91 -19.69 -7.89
CA ILE A 178 -3.81 -20.69 -7.35
C ILE A 178 -3.13 -22.04 -7.56
N VAL A 179 -2.83 -22.70 -6.44
CA VAL A 179 -2.11 -23.97 -6.42
C VAL A 179 -2.86 -25.00 -5.57
N ARG A 180 -2.58 -26.27 -5.79
CA ARG A 180 -3.05 -27.37 -4.96
C ARG A 180 -1.86 -28.06 -4.28
N SER A 181 -2.13 -28.78 -3.21
CA SER A 181 -1.11 -29.43 -2.38
C SER A 181 -0.26 -30.46 -3.14
N ASP A 182 -0.80 -31.04 -4.23
CA ASP A 182 -0.09 -31.96 -5.13
C ASP A 182 0.87 -31.26 -6.11
N GLY A 183 0.97 -29.93 -6.04
CA GLY A 183 1.83 -29.13 -6.92
C GLY A 183 1.15 -28.65 -8.21
N LYS A 184 -0.14 -28.99 -8.44
CA LYS A 184 -0.88 -28.48 -9.61
C LYS A 184 -1.06 -26.96 -9.49
N VAL A 185 -0.65 -26.24 -10.54
CA VAL A 185 -0.89 -24.81 -10.70
C VAL A 185 -2.09 -24.61 -11.61
N PHE A 186 -3.11 -23.89 -11.14
CA PHE A 186 -4.33 -23.57 -11.90
C PHE A 186 -4.19 -22.24 -12.63
N ASP A 187 -3.62 -21.26 -11.93
CA ASP A 187 -3.42 -19.91 -12.46
C ASP A 187 -2.25 -19.23 -11.76
N ILE A 188 -1.52 -18.37 -12.49
CA ILE A 188 -0.36 -17.65 -11.97
C ILE A 188 -0.18 -16.32 -12.68
N HIS A 189 0.09 -15.26 -11.92
CA HIS A 189 0.29 -13.89 -12.40
C HIS A 189 1.34 -13.18 -11.57
N GLU A 190 2.39 -12.70 -12.23
CA GLU A 190 3.53 -12.01 -11.63
C GLU A 190 3.47 -10.49 -11.86
N GLY A 191 3.97 -9.71 -10.91
CA GLY A 191 4.14 -8.26 -11.04
C GLY A 191 2.83 -7.48 -11.17
N GLN A 192 1.71 -8.04 -10.67
CA GLN A 192 0.40 -7.43 -10.79
C GLN A 192 0.09 -6.46 -9.66
N CYS A 193 -0.92 -5.63 -9.87
CA CYS A 193 -1.42 -4.68 -8.87
C CYS A 193 -0.29 -3.85 -8.26
N ARG A 194 0.46 -3.19 -9.12
CA ARG A 194 1.57 -2.33 -8.71
C ARG A 194 1.06 -1.12 -7.92
N PHE A 195 1.70 -0.84 -6.80
CA PHE A 195 1.33 0.28 -5.93
C PHE A 195 2.56 0.89 -5.26
N ARG A 196 2.40 2.11 -4.75
CA ARG A 196 3.43 2.84 -4.03
C ARG A 196 3.00 3.03 -2.58
N VAL A 197 3.94 2.81 -1.65
CA VAL A 197 3.83 3.30 -0.28
C VAL A 197 4.67 4.55 -0.16
N ALA A 198 4.04 5.63 0.28
CA ALA A 198 4.68 6.92 0.47
C ALA A 198 5.07 7.11 1.93
N ASP A 199 6.16 7.84 2.17
CA ASP A 199 6.55 8.20 3.54
C ASP A 199 5.61 9.29 4.07
N THR A 200 4.72 8.89 4.97
CA THR A 200 3.79 9.77 5.68
C THR A 200 4.09 9.85 7.17
N GLY A 201 5.36 9.60 7.57
CA GLY A 201 5.80 9.70 8.95
C GLY A 201 6.48 8.44 9.47
N THR A 202 7.32 7.78 8.65
CA THR A 202 8.18 6.70 9.16
C THR A 202 9.17 7.23 10.19
N PRO A 203 9.70 6.38 11.08
CA PRO A 203 10.80 6.75 11.98
C PRO A 203 12.05 7.26 11.25
N PHE A 204 12.13 7.00 9.93
CA PHE A 204 13.26 7.32 9.06
C PHE A 204 12.99 8.49 8.11
N SER A 205 11.83 9.15 8.19
CA SER A 205 11.42 10.24 7.29
C SER A 205 12.44 11.39 7.17
N GLN A 206 13.24 11.61 8.21
CA GLN A 206 14.32 12.61 8.22
C GLN A 206 15.56 12.20 7.39
N TYR A 207 15.63 10.96 6.91
CA TYR A 207 16.77 10.41 6.16
C TYR A 207 16.36 10.06 4.73
N GLU A 208 15.66 10.97 4.07
CA GLU A 208 15.12 10.78 2.73
C GLU A 208 16.17 10.21 1.75
N GLY A 209 15.74 9.24 0.94
CA GLY A 209 16.57 8.61 -0.10
C GLY A 209 17.48 7.47 0.37
N LYS A 210 17.48 7.11 1.67
CA LYS A 210 18.23 5.93 2.16
C LYS A 210 17.33 4.71 2.14
N ASP A 211 17.91 3.56 1.83
CA ASP A 211 17.23 2.26 1.89
C ASP A 211 17.34 1.68 3.30
N TYR A 212 16.21 1.53 3.98
CA TYR A 212 16.08 0.91 5.30
C TYR A 212 15.45 -0.47 5.24
N GLY A 213 15.40 -1.08 4.06
CA GLY A 213 14.74 -2.35 3.81
C GLY A 213 13.25 -2.18 3.49
N ASN A 214 12.57 -3.31 3.35
CA ASN A 214 11.18 -3.37 2.90
C ASN A 214 10.16 -3.47 4.04
N ILE A 215 10.60 -3.81 5.26
CA ILE A 215 9.73 -4.01 6.43
C ILE A 215 10.22 -3.15 7.57
N ILE A 216 9.29 -2.44 8.21
CA ILE A 216 9.55 -1.67 9.42
C ILE A 216 8.89 -2.40 10.60
N ILE A 217 9.70 -2.80 11.58
CA ILE A 217 9.24 -3.48 12.79
C ILE A 217 9.72 -2.73 14.02
N SER A 218 8.90 -2.73 15.06
CA SER A 218 9.28 -2.23 16.37
C SER A 218 9.84 -3.37 17.21
N CYS A 219 11.09 -3.26 17.62
CA CYS A 219 11.76 -4.21 18.50
C CYS A 219 11.94 -3.62 19.90
N LYS A 220 11.85 -4.47 20.94
CA LYS A 220 12.26 -4.10 22.29
C LYS A 220 13.76 -4.33 22.44
N TRP A 221 14.44 -3.36 23.06
CA TRP A 221 15.85 -3.46 23.41
C TRP A 221 15.96 -3.65 24.93
N GLU A 222 16.75 -4.61 25.35
CA GLU A 222 17.04 -4.88 26.76
C GLU A 222 18.54 -4.71 26.99
N SER A 223 18.92 -3.96 28.04
CA SER A 223 20.32 -3.90 28.51
C SER A 223 20.58 -5.12 29.37
N ILE A 224 21.66 -5.83 29.08
CA ILE A 224 22.15 -7.00 29.83
C ILE A 224 23.17 -6.54 30.87
#